data_3d548b8cd0824f3c11910b92630cc56d
#
_entry.id   3d548b8cd0824f3c11910b92630cc56d
#
_cell.length_a   1.000
_cell.length_b   1.000
_cell.length_c   1.000
_cell.angle_alpha   90.00
_cell.angle_beta   90.00
_cell.angle_gamma   90.00
#
_symmetry.space_group_name_H-M   'P 1'
#
loop_
_entity.id
_entity.type
_entity.pdbx_description
1 polymer ?
#
loop_
_entity_poly.entity_id
_entity_poly.type
_entity_poly.pdbx_seq_one_letter_code
_entity_poly.pdbx_strand_id
1 'polypeptide(L)'
;MTGLSAGSKTIYTVGSAVLEAAKDARRQTFEIAAAEMEASIHDLELEDGRVVVRGVPDRAITLAQIGKKGNLYMSKVPPVLGVSHPAFALQAPAFAGQLARIEVDPDTGEVTLHDFVVVQDAGKAINPLGVEGQMQGGAVQSLGFALTEGLLFDEKGRLTNPSLLDYRKLTAADLPNIETIIVEVPSPAGPFGARGVGEPPIVPAPAAIANAVFNATGARITELPITPERIAMALVAKQGNGHR
;
A
#
# COMPACT_ATOMS: atom_id res chain seq x y z
N MET A 1 18.77 1.44 9.75
CA MET A 1 18.62 1.65 8.29
C MET A 1 17.32 1.05 7.84
N THR A 2 16.48 1.81 7.13
CA THR A 2 15.18 1.34 6.66
C THR A 2 15.27 0.45 5.41
N GLY A 3 16.41 0.42 4.75
CA GLY A 3 16.61 -0.34 3.52
C GLY A 3 15.79 0.17 2.34
N LEU A 4 15.68 -0.65 1.29
CA LEU A 4 14.90 -0.36 0.09
C LEU A 4 13.40 -0.41 0.39
N SER A 5 12.64 0.55 -0.15
CA SER A 5 11.17 0.56 -0.15
C SER A 5 10.67 -0.32 -1.29
N ALA A 6 10.47 -1.59 -1.03
CA ALA A 6 9.97 -2.61 -1.98
C ALA A 6 9.23 -3.70 -1.22
N GLY A 7 8.44 -4.54 -1.91
CA GLY A 7 7.66 -5.62 -1.31
C GLY A 7 6.56 -5.13 -0.39
N SER A 8 6.11 -3.89 -0.57
CA SER A 8 5.05 -3.24 0.24
C SER A 8 5.32 -3.23 1.76
N LYS A 9 6.59 -3.39 2.15
CA LYS A 9 6.99 -3.64 3.54
C LYS A 9 7.16 -2.38 4.40
N THR A 10 7.12 -1.18 3.84
CA THR A 10 7.52 0.05 4.54
C THR A 10 6.70 0.28 5.81
N ILE A 11 5.36 0.25 5.71
CA ILE A 11 4.51 0.42 6.90
C ILE A 11 4.73 -0.72 7.91
N TYR A 12 4.94 -1.92 7.42
CA TYR A 12 5.17 -3.10 8.23
C TYR A 12 6.48 -3.05 9.01
N THR A 13 7.59 -2.70 8.33
CA THR A 13 8.94 -2.71 8.95
C THR A 13 9.21 -1.42 9.71
N VAL A 14 9.04 -0.26 9.07
CA VAL A 14 9.32 1.04 9.68
C VAL A 14 8.27 1.37 10.74
N GLY A 15 7.00 1.10 10.46
CA GLY A 15 5.91 1.32 11.41
C GLY A 15 6.09 0.50 12.68
N SER A 16 6.49 -0.77 12.56
CA SER A 16 6.80 -1.61 13.74
C SER A 16 8.00 -1.07 14.53
N ALA A 17 9.05 -0.61 13.83
CA ALA A 17 10.20 -0.01 14.49
C ALA A 17 9.83 1.26 15.27
N VAL A 18 9.02 2.13 14.67
CA VAL A 18 8.52 3.35 15.33
C VAL A 18 7.65 3.01 16.53
N LEU A 19 6.75 2.03 16.40
CA LEU A 19 5.89 1.58 17.50
C LEU A 19 6.71 1.06 18.68
N GLU A 20 7.70 0.22 18.44
CA GLU A 20 8.55 -0.31 19.50
C GLU A 20 9.44 0.76 20.14
N ALA A 21 9.99 1.69 19.34
CA ALA A 21 10.72 2.84 19.87
C ALA A 21 9.84 3.75 20.73
N ALA A 22 8.58 3.97 20.32
CA ALA A 22 7.62 4.73 21.13
C ALA A 22 7.28 4.03 22.46
N LYS A 23 7.14 2.70 22.44
CA LYS A 23 6.95 1.90 23.67
C LYS A 23 8.14 2.01 24.61
N ASP A 24 9.36 1.98 24.07
CA ASP A 24 10.58 2.15 24.84
C ASP A 24 10.68 3.56 25.45
N ALA A 25 10.41 4.60 24.66
CA ALA A 25 10.35 5.98 25.16
C ALA A 25 9.30 6.14 26.26
N ARG A 26 8.11 5.52 26.08
CA ARG A 26 7.06 5.52 27.11
C ARG A 26 7.54 4.83 28.41
N ARG A 27 8.22 3.68 28.30
CA ARG A 27 8.79 2.97 29.45
C ARG A 27 9.75 3.87 30.22
N GLN A 28 10.74 4.48 29.53
CA GLN A 28 11.71 5.41 30.14
C GLN A 28 11.01 6.60 30.81
N THR A 29 10.00 7.17 30.16
CA THR A 29 9.18 8.26 30.69
C THR A 29 8.51 7.85 32.00
N PHE A 30 7.94 6.66 32.04
CA PHE A 30 7.25 6.14 33.23
C PHE A 30 8.23 5.79 34.36
N GLU A 31 9.43 5.29 34.06
CA GLU A 31 10.48 5.04 35.05
C GLU A 31 10.92 6.34 35.72
N ILE A 32 11.12 7.41 34.96
CA ILE A 32 11.44 8.73 35.52
C ILE A 32 10.29 9.29 36.37
N ALA A 33 9.06 9.20 35.87
CA ALA A 33 7.89 9.68 36.58
C ALA A 33 7.65 8.90 37.88
N ALA A 34 7.82 7.57 37.87
CA ALA A 34 7.72 6.70 39.03
C ALA A 34 8.70 7.10 40.16
N ALA A 35 9.96 7.36 39.78
CA ALA A 35 10.99 7.81 40.71
C ALA A 35 10.67 9.20 41.30
N GLU A 36 10.19 10.13 40.46
CA GLU A 36 9.87 11.51 40.89
C GLU A 36 8.62 11.58 41.77
N MET A 37 7.65 10.74 41.49
CA MET A 37 6.40 10.71 42.21
C MET A 37 6.37 9.67 43.34
N GLU A 38 7.47 8.92 43.57
CA GLU A 38 7.53 7.82 44.52
C GLU A 38 6.32 6.88 44.38
N ALA A 39 6.01 6.51 43.13
CA ALA A 39 4.86 5.68 42.77
C ALA A 39 5.29 4.43 42.00
N SER A 40 4.45 3.38 42.04
CA SER A 40 4.71 2.21 41.21
C SER A 40 4.49 2.54 39.73
N ILE A 41 5.36 2.07 38.85
CA ILE A 41 5.21 2.22 37.39
C ILE A 41 3.89 1.62 36.88
N HIS A 42 3.35 0.62 37.54
CA HIS A 42 2.09 -0.03 37.20
C HIS A 42 0.85 0.81 37.53
N ASP A 43 1.01 1.82 38.39
CA ASP A 43 -0.06 2.73 38.81
C ASP A 43 -0.04 4.03 38.00
N LEU A 44 0.82 4.14 36.98
CA LEU A 44 0.94 5.33 36.16
C LEU A 44 0.14 5.21 34.86
N GLU A 45 -0.44 6.34 34.47
CA GLU A 45 -1.13 6.53 33.20
C GLU A 45 -0.62 7.79 32.50
N LEU A 46 -0.70 7.80 31.17
CA LEU A 46 -0.37 8.97 30.34
C LEU A 46 -1.67 9.63 29.89
N GLU A 47 -1.94 10.84 30.35
CA GLU A 47 -3.12 11.62 30.03
C GLU A 47 -2.72 13.04 29.66
N ASP A 48 -3.18 13.54 28.52
CA ASP A 48 -3.03 14.92 28.06
C ASP A 48 -1.61 15.50 28.24
N GLY A 49 -0.59 14.73 27.87
CA GLY A 49 0.82 15.15 27.99
C GLY A 49 1.38 15.16 29.41
N ARG A 50 0.70 14.51 30.35
CA ARG A 50 1.12 14.32 31.73
C ARG A 50 1.13 12.84 32.09
N VAL A 51 2.07 12.43 32.93
CA VAL A 51 2.02 11.15 33.63
C VAL A 51 1.33 11.37 34.96
N VAL A 52 0.24 10.64 35.19
CA VAL A 52 -0.60 10.76 36.41
C VAL A 52 -0.57 9.45 37.19
N VAL A 53 -0.79 9.51 38.49
CA VAL A 53 -1.03 8.32 39.31
C VAL A 53 -2.51 7.95 39.21
N ARG A 54 -2.80 6.72 38.81
CA ARG A 54 -4.17 6.21 38.66
C ARG A 54 -5.00 6.45 39.93
N GLY A 55 -6.15 7.07 39.76
CA GLY A 55 -7.04 7.41 40.88
C GLY A 55 -6.63 8.65 41.70
N VAL A 56 -5.50 9.31 41.40
CA VAL A 56 -5.02 10.52 42.06
C VAL A 56 -4.54 11.53 41.00
N PRO A 57 -5.45 12.15 40.22
CA PRO A 57 -5.08 12.99 39.06
C PRO A 57 -4.28 14.25 39.42
N ASP A 58 -4.34 14.73 40.67
CA ASP A 58 -3.52 15.85 41.17
C ASP A 58 -2.05 15.47 41.34
N ARG A 59 -1.74 14.19 41.40
CA ARG A 59 -0.39 13.65 41.49
C ARG A 59 0.14 13.33 40.10
N ALA A 60 0.68 14.36 39.46
CA ALA A 60 1.07 14.32 38.05
C ALA A 60 2.39 15.03 37.77
N ILE A 61 3.10 14.60 36.72
CA ILE A 61 4.27 15.26 36.16
C ILE A 61 4.10 15.42 34.66
N THR A 62 4.38 16.60 34.11
CA THR A 62 4.26 16.83 32.67
C THR A 62 5.43 16.23 31.87
N LEU A 63 5.19 15.84 30.61
CA LEU A 63 6.26 15.40 29.71
C LEU A 63 7.33 16.50 29.54
N ALA A 64 6.92 17.79 29.55
CA ALA A 64 7.84 18.91 29.49
C ALA A 64 8.78 18.97 30.72
N GLN A 65 8.27 18.71 31.92
CA GLN A 65 9.08 18.63 33.15
C GLN A 65 10.08 17.47 33.08
N ILE A 66 9.64 16.28 32.61
CA ILE A 66 10.51 15.12 32.43
C ILE A 66 11.61 15.43 31.40
N GLY A 67 11.25 15.99 30.23
CA GLY A 67 12.21 16.35 29.19
C GLY A 67 13.24 17.41 29.65
N LYS A 68 12.78 18.40 30.43
CA LYS A 68 13.68 19.41 31.02
C LYS A 68 14.69 18.79 31.97
N LYS A 69 14.29 17.82 32.79
CA LYS A 69 15.20 17.14 33.72
C LYS A 69 16.31 16.37 32.98
N GLY A 70 15.96 15.64 31.93
CA GLY A 70 16.95 14.90 31.11
C GLY A 70 17.95 15.77 30.38
N ASN A 71 17.63 17.04 30.11
CA ASN A 71 18.48 17.96 29.37
C ASN A 71 19.28 18.94 30.26
N LEU A 72 19.18 18.86 31.58
CA LEU A 72 19.94 19.71 32.50
C LEU A 72 21.41 19.27 32.56
N TYR A 73 22.33 20.25 32.60
CA TYR A 73 23.74 20.00 32.86
C TYR A 73 23.91 19.29 34.21
N MET A 74 24.67 18.23 34.25
CA MET A 74 24.87 17.35 35.42
C MET A 74 23.60 16.66 35.94
N SER A 75 22.58 16.49 35.07
CA SER A 75 21.41 15.69 35.42
C SER A 75 21.77 14.23 35.73
N LYS A 76 21.15 13.69 36.78
CA LYS A 76 21.19 12.23 37.05
C LYS A 76 20.20 11.44 36.20
N VAL A 77 19.28 12.13 35.53
CA VAL A 77 18.27 11.54 34.68
C VAL A 77 18.71 11.67 33.22
N PRO A 78 18.86 10.56 32.48
CA PRO A 78 19.22 10.62 31.06
C PRO A 78 18.07 11.21 30.24
N PRO A 79 18.36 11.79 29.06
CA PRO A 79 17.30 12.15 28.11
C PRO A 79 16.50 10.92 27.68
N VAL A 80 15.20 11.08 27.53
CA VAL A 80 14.33 10.00 27.00
C VAL A 80 14.65 9.83 25.51
N LEU A 81 15.12 8.65 25.13
CA LEU A 81 15.44 8.26 23.77
C LEU A 81 14.93 6.86 23.49
N GLY A 82 13.80 6.76 22.79
CA GLY A 82 13.25 5.47 22.39
C GLY A 82 14.08 4.82 21.28
N VAL A 83 14.48 3.59 21.50
CA VAL A 83 15.28 2.79 20.55
C VAL A 83 14.57 1.46 20.31
N SER A 84 14.61 0.96 19.09
CA SER A 84 14.08 -0.34 18.75
C SER A 84 14.97 -1.11 17.79
N HIS A 85 14.96 -2.43 17.94
CA HIS A 85 15.60 -3.39 17.05
C HIS A 85 14.60 -4.52 16.75
N PRO A 86 13.49 -4.24 16.02
CA PRO A 86 12.45 -5.24 15.82
C PRO A 86 12.96 -6.40 14.96
N ALA A 87 12.62 -7.63 15.37
CA ALA A 87 12.75 -8.82 14.55
C ALA A 87 11.40 -9.12 13.89
N PHE A 88 11.41 -9.34 12.58
CA PHE A 88 10.20 -9.65 11.82
C PHE A 88 10.12 -11.16 11.57
N ALA A 89 9.36 -11.86 12.41
CA ALA A 89 9.21 -13.31 12.33
C ALA A 89 7.95 -13.76 11.56
N LEU A 90 7.00 -12.86 11.33
CA LEU A 90 5.72 -13.16 10.71
C LEU A 90 5.54 -12.38 9.40
N GLN A 91 4.85 -13.00 8.45
CA GLN A 91 4.42 -12.37 7.21
C GLN A 91 2.98 -11.89 7.35
N ALA A 92 2.67 -10.76 6.72
CA ALA A 92 1.32 -10.24 6.59
C ALA A 92 0.92 -10.28 5.11
N PRO A 93 0.35 -11.40 4.61
CA PRO A 93 -0.07 -11.50 3.22
C PRO A 93 -1.11 -10.43 2.90
N ALA A 94 -0.99 -9.82 1.73
CA ALA A 94 -1.94 -8.84 1.23
C ALA A 94 -2.92 -9.53 0.26
N PHE A 95 -4.17 -9.04 0.24
CA PHE A 95 -5.21 -9.51 -0.65
C PHE A 95 -5.77 -8.32 -1.41
N ALA A 96 -5.90 -8.48 -2.73
CA ALA A 96 -6.49 -7.47 -3.59
C ALA A 96 -7.38 -8.13 -4.65
N GLY A 97 -8.43 -7.43 -5.06
CA GLY A 97 -9.31 -7.80 -6.15
C GLY A 97 -9.64 -6.57 -6.98
N GLN A 98 -9.93 -6.76 -8.26
CA GLN A 98 -10.30 -5.66 -9.15
C GLN A 98 -11.43 -6.07 -10.08
N LEU A 99 -12.25 -5.07 -10.46
CA LEU A 99 -13.33 -5.23 -11.42
C LEU A 99 -13.21 -4.14 -12.48
N ALA A 100 -13.35 -4.54 -13.75
CA ALA A 100 -13.38 -3.64 -14.89
C ALA A 100 -14.73 -3.71 -15.58
N ARG A 101 -15.33 -2.54 -15.88
CA ARG A 101 -16.45 -2.40 -16.81
C ARG A 101 -15.96 -1.76 -18.10
N ILE A 102 -16.02 -2.51 -19.19
CA ILE A 102 -15.47 -2.10 -20.48
C ILE A 102 -16.50 -2.20 -21.59
N GLU A 103 -16.22 -1.52 -22.67
CA GLU A 103 -16.81 -1.71 -24.00
C GLU A 103 -15.68 -2.07 -24.98
N VAL A 104 -15.99 -2.97 -25.92
CA VAL A 104 -15.04 -3.39 -26.97
C VAL A 104 -15.69 -3.13 -28.32
N ASP A 105 -15.03 -2.35 -29.18
CA ASP A 105 -15.41 -2.21 -30.56
C ASP A 105 -15.04 -3.50 -31.32
N PRO A 106 -16.03 -4.22 -31.88
CA PRO A 106 -15.77 -5.49 -32.53
C PRO A 106 -14.98 -5.39 -33.85
N ASP A 107 -14.99 -4.23 -34.51
CA ASP A 107 -14.35 -4.01 -35.79
C ASP A 107 -12.87 -3.62 -35.64
N THR A 108 -12.58 -2.82 -34.62
CA THR A 108 -11.22 -2.31 -34.36
C THR A 108 -10.49 -3.03 -33.21
N GLY A 109 -11.24 -3.67 -32.32
CA GLY A 109 -10.70 -4.24 -31.08
C GLY A 109 -10.40 -3.18 -30.01
N GLU A 110 -10.78 -1.92 -30.20
CA GLU A 110 -10.56 -0.84 -29.23
C GLU A 110 -11.35 -1.11 -27.95
N VAL A 111 -10.68 -0.86 -26.80
CA VAL A 111 -11.26 -1.02 -25.48
C VAL A 111 -11.49 0.32 -24.85
N THR A 112 -12.76 0.63 -24.56
CA THR A 112 -13.14 1.76 -23.71
C THR A 112 -13.36 1.29 -22.30
N LEU A 113 -12.60 1.83 -21.35
CA LEU A 113 -12.71 1.51 -19.93
C LEU A 113 -13.63 2.54 -19.25
N HIS A 114 -14.82 2.11 -18.82
CA HIS A 114 -15.82 2.99 -18.21
C HIS A 114 -15.63 3.15 -16.71
N ASP A 115 -15.47 2.03 -15.99
CA ASP A 115 -15.25 2.03 -14.53
C ASP A 115 -14.20 0.99 -14.14
N PHE A 116 -13.48 1.32 -13.09
CA PHE A 116 -12.50 0.43 -12.50
C PHE A 116 -12.60 0.45 -10.98
N VAL A 117 -12.85 -0.70 -10.36
CA VAL A 117 -12.97 -0.83 -8.90
C VAL A 117 -11.76 -1.58 -8.38
N VAL A 118 -11.14 -1.04 -7.35
CA VAL A 118 -9.99 -1.62 -6.66
C VAL A 118 -10.37 -1.92 -5.22
N VAL A 119 -10.31 -3.18 -4.84
CA VAL A 119 -10.57 -3.65 -3.47
C VAL A 119 -9.28 -4.19 -2.89
N GLN A 120 -8.90 -3.75 -1.70
CA GLN A 120 -7.71 -4.26 -1.03
C GLN A 120 -7.88 -4.36 0.48
N ASP A 121 -7.41 -5.48 1.04
CA ASP A 121 -7.24 -5.62 2.49
C ASP A 121 -5.95 -4.93 2.93
N ALA A 122 -6.10 -3.79 3.58
CA ALA A 122 -5.00 -2.99 4.15
C ALA A 122 -4.66 -3.36 5.61
N GLY A 123 -5.35 -4.37 6.16
CA GLY A 123 -5.32 -4.61 7.59
C GLY A 123 -5.94 -3.43 8.34
N LYS A 124 -5.16 -2.68 9.10
CA LYS A 124 -5.56 -1.35 9.60
C LYS A 124 -5.00 -0.25 8.70
N ALA A 125 -5.86 0.53 8.09
CA ALA A 125 -5.46 1.70 7.32
C ALA A 125 -5.02 2.84 8.26
N ILE A 126 -3.71 2.92 8.52
CA ILE A 126 -3.14 3.96 9.40
C ILE A 126 -3.35 5.36 8.81
N ASN A 127 -3.24 5.48 7.50
CA ASN A 127 -3.53 6.69 6.74
C ASN A 127 -4.42 6.32 5.54
N PRO A 128 -5.76 6.37 5.65
CA PRO A 128 -6.69 5.98 4.59
C PRO A 128 -6.41 6.71 3.27
N LEU A 129 -6.20 8.02 3.28
CA LEU A 129 -5.89 8.79 2.07
C LEU A 129 -4.61 8.30 1.36
N GLY A 130 -3.59 7.95 2.15
CA GLY A 130 -2.36 7.37 1.60
C GLY A 130 -2.59 5.97 1.02
N VAL A 131 -3.46 5.17 1.62
CA VAL A 131 -3.85 3.83 1.11
C VAL A 131 -4.61 3.98 -0.21
N GLU A 132 -5.61 4.85 -0.28
CA GLU A 132 -6.38 5.14 -1.51
C GLU A 132 -5.46 5.58 -2.65
N GLY A 133 -4.51 6.50 -2.38
CA GLY A 133 -3.55 6.96 -3.36
C GLY A 133 -2.64 5.83 -3.88
N GLN A 134 -2.22 4.88 -3.03
CA GLN A 134 -1.48 3.70 -3.46
C GLN A 134 -2.35 2.75 -4.29
N MET A 135 -3.61 2.54 -3.91
CA MET A 135 -4.54 1.69 -4.66
C MET A 135 -4.82 2.25 -6.06
N GLN A 136 -5.07 3.55 -6.18
CA GLN A 136 -5.27 4.21 -7.47
C GLN A 136 -4.00 4.17 -8.32
N GLY A 137 -2.85 4.55 -7.75
CA GLY A 137 -1.58 4.57 -8.47
C GLY A 137 -1.14 3.18 -8.95
N GLY A 138 -1.30 2.14 -8.13
CA GLY A 138 -1.03 0.76 -8.51
C GLY A 138 -1.96 0.26 -9.62
N ALA A 139 -3.25 0.58 -9.54
CA ALA A 139 -4.22 0.26 -10.58
C ALA A 139 -3.87 0.91 -11.91
N VAL A 140 -3.55 2.21 -11.94
CA VAL A 140 -3.15 2.92 -13.16
C VAL A 140 -1.91 2.29 -13.80
N GLN A 141 -0.89 1.99 -13.01
CA GLN A 141 0.30 1.30 -13.50
C GLN A 141 -0.05 -0.06 -14.12
N SER A 142 -0.92 -0.80 -13.49
CA SER A 142 -1.30 -2.12 -13.96
C SER A 142 -2.23 -2.09 -15.19
N LEU A 143 -3.10 -1.08 -15.31
CA LEU A 143 -3.87 -0.82 -16.51
C LEU A 143 -2.96 -0.54 -17.70
N GLY A 144 -1.87 0.23 -17.49
CA GLY A 144 -0.83 0.43 -18.50
C GLY A 144 -0.24 -0.89 -18.98
N PHE A 145 0.18 -1.78 -18.08
CA PHE A 145 0.66 -3.12 -18.42
C PHE A 145 -0.38 -3.97 -19.17
N ALA A 146 -1.65 -3.82 -18.76
CA ALA A 146 -2.72 -4.59 -19.37
C ALA A 146 -3.00 -4.18 -20.82
N LEU A 147 -2.94 -2.88 -21.14
CA LEU A 147 -3.51 -2.33 -22.36
C LEU A 147 -2.48 -1.76 -23.34
N THR A 148 -1.41 -1.10 -22.84
CA THR A 148 -0.59 -0.24 -23.71
C THR A 148 0.92 -0.40 -23.57
N GLU A 149 1.41 -0.75 -22.38
CA GLU A 149 2.85 -0.78 -22.11
C GLU A 149 3.51 -2.08 -22.58
N GLY A 150 4.53 -1.96 -23.41
CA GLY A 150 5.31 -3.10 -23.88
C GLY A 150 6.67 -2.65 -24.42
N LEU A 151 7.70 -3.47 -24.20
CA LEU A 151 9.00 -3.29 -24.83
C LEU A 151 9.01 -4.07 -26.15
N LEU A 152 9.19 -3.36 -27.26
CA LEU A 152 9.17 -3.92 -28.62
C LEU A 152 10.61 -4.08 -29.12
N PHE A 153 10.97 -5.29 -29.51
CA PHE A 153 12.28 -5.61 -30.04
C PHE A 153 12.20 -6.03 -31.51
N ASP A 154 13.16 -5.59 -32.33
CA ASP A 154 13.31 -6.07 -33.69
C ASP A 154 13.95 -7.47 -33.71
N GLU A 155 14.04 -8.05 -34.93
CA GLU A 155 14.65 -9.37 -35.15
C GLU A 155 16.13 -9.48 -34.72
N LYS A 156 16.79 -8.34 -34.52
CA LYS A 156 18.18 -8.24 -34.03
C LYS A 156 18.27 -7.98 -32.52
N GLY A 157 17.15 -8.00 -31.82
CA GLY A 157 17.07 -7.74 -30.38
C GLY A 157 17.26 -6.29 -29.98
N ARG A 158 17.10 -5.32 -30.91
CA ARG A 158 17.17 -3.88 -30.59
C ARG A 158 15.80 -3.38 -30.18
N LEU A 159 15.76 -2.62 -29.08
CA LEU A 159 14.54 -1.96 -28.62
C LEU A 159 14.11 -0.91 -29.65
N THR A 160 12.87 -1.01 -30.14
CA THR A 160 12.31 -0.13 -31.18
C THR A 160 11.50 1.03 -30.61
N ASN A 161 11.08 0.95 -29.34
CA ASN A 161 10.31 1.99 -28.64
C ASN A 161 11.01 2.48 -27.36
N PRO A 162 12.23 3.09 -27.45
CA PRO A 162 13.05 3.45 -26.28
C PRO A 162 12.65 4.76 -25.62
N SER A 163 11.69 5.48 -26.14
CA SER A 163 11.29 6.79 -25.65
C SER A 163 9.82 6.82 -25.21
N LEU A 164 9.43 7.81 -24.39
CA LEU A 164 8.03 8.00 -23.96
C LEU A 164 7.09 8.45 -25.11
N LEU A 165 7.62 8.72 -26.31
CA LEU A 165 6.80 8.93 -27.50
C LEU A 165 6.22 7.60 -28.00
N ASP A 166 6.99 6.53 -27.88
CA ASP A 166 6.66 5.23 -28.45
C ASP A 166 6.29 4.19 -27.37
N TYR A 167 6.84 4.34 -26.15
CA TYR A 167 6.43 3.57 -24.99
C TYR A 167 5.20 4.22 -24.36
N ARG A 168 4.01 3.68 -24.63
CA ARG A 168 2.73 4.30 -24.35
C ARG A 168 2.31 4.10 -22.91
N LYS A 169 2.55 5.09 -22.06
CA LYS A 169 1.97 5.17 -20.71
C LYS A 169 0.59 5.80 -20.77
N LEU A 170 -0.32 5.33 -19.92
CA LEU A 170 -1.62 5.97 -19.75
C LEU A 170 -1.46 7.37 -19.15
N THR A 171 -2.22 8.30 -19.65
CA THR A 171 -2.33 9.68 -19.14
C THR A 171 -3.61 9.84 -18.34
N ALA A 172 -3.77 10.96 -17.65
CA ALA A 172 -4.98 11.24 -16.90
C ALA A 172 -6.26 11.28 -17.79
N ALA A 173 -6.10 11.55 -19.10
CA ALA A 173 -7.21 11.56 -20.05
C ALA A 173 -7.67 10.14 -20.46
N ASP A 174 -6.80 9.15 -20.30
CA ASP A 174 -7.08 7.74 -20.66
C ASP A 174 -7.73 6.96 -19.52
N LEU A 175 -7.82 7.55 -18.32
CA LEU A 175 -8.25 6.84 -17.13
C LEU A 175 -9.75 6.94 -16.89
N PRO A 176 -10.40 5.85 -16.50
CA PRO A 176 -11.78 5.88 -16.02
C PRO A 176 -11.86 6.48 -14.62
N ASN A 177 -13.07 6.58 -14.09
CA ASN A 177 -13.24 6.71 -12.66
C ASN A 177 -12.72 5.45 -11.94
N ILE A 178 -11.78 5.63 -10.99
CA ILE A 178 -11.21 4.53 -10.20
C ILE A 178 -11.80 4.63 -8.79
N GLU A 179 -12.70 3.71 -8.48
CA GLU A 179 -13.26 3.55 -7.14
C GLU A 179 -12.34 2.67 -6.29
N THR A 180 -12.05 3.09 -5.05
CA THR A 180 -11.24 2.33 -4.11
C THR A 180 -12.07 1.88 -2.91
N ILE A 181 -11.98 0.60 -2.55
CA ILE A 181 -12.64 0.02 -1.39
C ILE A 181 -11.58 -0.57 -0.46
N ILE A 182 -11.34 0.11 0.65
CA ILE A 182 -10.41 -0.36 1.68
C ILE A 182 -11.15 -1.37 2.56
N VAL A 183 -10.62 -2.59 2.62
CA VAL A 183 -11.04 -3.62 3.57
C VAL A 183 -10.05 -3.62 4.74
N GLU A 184 -10.55 -3.64 5.96
CA GLU A 184 -9.72 -3.66 7.16
C GLU A 184 -9.90 -5.00 7.91
N VAL A 185 -8.99 -5.96 7.67
CA VAL A 185 -8.86 -7.19 8.46
C VAL A 185 -7.51 -7.15 9.17
N PRO A 186 -7.45 -6.71 10.44
CA PRO A 186 -6.20 -6.50 11.15
C PRO A 186 -5.30 -7.73 11.15
N SER A 187 -4.02 -7.53 10.83
CA SER A 187 -3.01 -8.57 10.86
C SER A 187 -2.33 -8.63 12.23
N PRO A 188 -2.09 -9.81 12.82
CA PRO A 188 -1.34 -9.90 14.06
C PRO A 188 0.14 -9.52 13.90
N ALA A 189 0.62 -9.41 12.67
CA ALA A 189 2.03 -9.20 12.37
C ALA A 189 2.42 -7.73 12.13
N GLY A 190 1.49 -6.88 11.69
CA GLY A 190 1.76 -5.47 11.38
C GLY A 190 1.52 -4.51 12.55
N PRO A 191 2.09 -3.31 12.51
CA PRO A 191 1.86 -2.29 13.52
C PRO A 191 0.38 -1.89 13.50
N PHE A 192 -0.29 -1.95 14.64
CA PHE A 192 -1.74 -1.74 14.78
C PHE A 192 -2.61 -2.63 13.89
N GLY A 193 -2.05 -3.71 13.34
CA GLY A 193 -2.75 -4.60 12.40
C GLY A 193 -2.62 -4.22 10.93
N ALA A 194 -1.78 -3.25 10.58
CA ALA A 194 -1.57 -2.81 9.20
C ALA A 194 -0.93 -3.89 8.31
N ARG A 195 -1.29 -3.88 7.02
CA ARG A 195 -0.68 -4.67 5.95
C ARG A 195 0.00 -3.77 4.93
N GLY A 196 0.85 -4.34 4.07
CA GLY A 196 1.43 -3.62 2.94
C GLY A 196 0.38 -3.28 1.88
N VAL A 197 0.47 -2.09 1.28
CA VAL A 197 -0.54 -1.59 0.34
C VAL A 197 0.02 -1.10 -0.99
N GLY A 198 1.35 -1.07 -1.17
CA GLY A 198 1.95 -0.45 -2.35
C GLY A 198 1.83 -1.28 -3.63
N GLU A 199 2.15 -2.57 -3.57
CA GLU A 199 2.22 -3.44 -4.76
C GLU A 199 0.96 -4.28 -5.02
N PRO A 200 0.15 -4.67 -4.03
CA PRO A 200 -1.01 -5.53 -4.28
C PRO A 200 -1.99 -5.00 -5.34
N PRO A 201 -2.23 -3.69 -5.48
CA PRO A 201 -3.14 -3.16 -6.49
C PRO A 201 -2.63 -3.31 -7.94
N ILE A 202 -1.34 -3.65 -8.13
CA ILE A 202 -0.79 -3.88 -9.47
C ILE A 202 -1.18 -5.26 -10.01
N VAL A 203 -1.34 -6.24 -9.14
CA VAL A 203 -1.42 -7.65 -9.55
C VAL A 203 -2.71 -8.02 -10.30
N PRO A 204 -3.93 -7.61 -9.88
CA PRO A 204 -5.16 -8.15 -10.48
C PRO A 204 -5.60 -7.53 -11.80
N ALA A 205 -5.16 -6.31 -12.17
CA ALA A 205 -5.72 -5.58 -13.31
C ALA A 205 -5.59 -6.31 -14.66
N PRO A 206 -4.45 -6.92 -15.03
CA PRO A 206 -4.36 -7.64 -16.30
C PRO A 206 -5.38 -8.77 -16.41
N ALA A 207 -5.61 -9.50 -15.31
CA ALA A 207 -6.62 -10.56 -15.28
C ALA A 207 -8.05 -10.00 -15.33
N ALA A 208 -8.32 -8.88 -14.65
CA ALA A 208 -9.62 -8.22 -14.70
C ALA A 208 -9.96 -7.76 -16.11
N ILE A 209 -9.02 -7.11 -16.81
CA ILE A 209 -9.19 -6.68 -18.21
C ILE A 209 -9.35 -7.88 -19.14
N ALA A 210 -8.50 -8.90 -19.04
CA ALA A 210 -8.60 -10.10 -19.89
C ALA A 210 -9.96 -10.80 -19.73
N ASN A 211 -10.48 -10.88 -18.51
CA ASN A 211 -11.79 -11.45 -18.24
C ASN A 211 -12.93 -10.56 -18.75
N ALA A 212 -12.81 -9.24 -18.63
CA ALA A 212 -13.78 -8.31 -19.15
C ALA A 212 -13.87 -8.37 -20.69
N VAL A 213 -12.71 -8.42 -21.38
CA VAL A 213 -12.65 -8.63 -22.84
C VAL A 213 -13.30 -9.97 -23.22
N PHE A 214 -13.00 -11.03 -22.49
CA PHE A 214 -13.62 -12.32 -22.73
C PHE A 214 -15.15 -12.28 -22.55
N ASN A 215 -15.64 -11.62 -21.51
CA ASN A 215 -17.09 -11.46 -21.27
C ASN A 215 -17.77 -10.66 -22.38
N ALA A 216 -17.13 -9.61 -22.88
CA ALA A 216 -17.70 -8.76 -23.93
C ALA A 216 -17.69 -9.47 -25.31
N THR A 217 -16.67 -10.27 -25.61
CA THR A 217 -16.40 -10.73 -26.98
C THR A 217 -16.35 -12.25 -27.12
N GLY A 218 -16.15 -12.98 -26.04
CA GLY A 218 -15.85 -14.40 -26.03
C GLY A 218 -14.45 -14.74 -26.58
N ALA A 219 -13.60 -13.75 -26.86
CA ALA A 219 -12.22 -13.96 -27.28
C ALA A 219 -11.30 -13.97 -26.03
N ARG A 220 -10.50 -15.04 -25.89
CA ARG A 220 -9.54 -15.18 -24.79
C ARG A 220 -8.16 -14.68 -25.22
N ILE A 221 -7.72 -13.59 -24.62
CA ILE A 221 -6.38 -13.02 -24.84
C ILE A 221 -5.47 -13.50 -23.68
N THR A 222 -4.33 -14.07 -24.00
CA THR A 222 -3.38 -14.66 -23.03
C THR A 222 -2.01 -13.97 -23.02
N GLU A 223 -1.84 -12.94 -23.84
CA GLU A 223 -0.61 -12.17 -23.95
C GLU A 223 -0.85 -10.70 -23.62
N LEU A 224 0.10 -10.07 -22.92
CA LEU A 224 0.12 -8.65 -22.61
C LEU A 224 1.08 -7.89 -23.55
N PRO A 225 0.78 -6.62 -23.81
CA PRO A 225 -0.47 -5.91 -23.56
C PRO A 225 -1.63 -6.43 -24.41
N ILE A 226 -2.86 -6.29 -23.92
CA ILE A 226 -4.11 -6.65 -24.63
C ILE A 226 -4.44 -5.52 -25.61
N THR A 227 -3.72 -5.49 -26.74
CA THR A 227 -3.86 -4.41 -27.72
C THR A 227 -5.12 -4.59 -28.57
N PRO A 228 -5.66 -3.49 -29.15
CA PRO A 228 -6.77 -3.56 -30.12
C PRO A 228 -6.52 -4.56 -31.24
N GLU A 229 -5.30 -4.59 -31.79
CA GLU A 229 -4.91 -5.52 -32.85
C GLU A 229 -5.06 -6.99 -32.40
N ARG A 230 -4.60 -7.34 -31.19
CA ARG A 230 -4.72 -8.70 -30.66
C ARG A 230 -6.18 -9.12 -30.46
N ILE A 231 -7.00 -8.17 -30.03
CA ILE A 231 -8.45 -8.42 -29.86
C ILE A 231 -9.11 -8.64 -31.22
N ALA A 232 -8.88 -7.74 -32.20
CA ALA A 232 -9.43 -7.84 -33.53
C ALA A 232 -9.01 -9.15 -34.22
N MET A 233 -7.74 -9.53 -34.15
CA MET A 233 -7.25 -10.81 -34.68
C MET A 233 -7.93 -12.02 -34.05
N ALA A 234 -8.14 -12.00 -32.72
CA ALA A 234 -8.81 -13.09 -32.02
C ALA A 234 -10.29 -13.20 -32.41
N LEU A 235 -10.97 -12.07 -32.67
CA LEU A 235 -12.34 -12.03 -33.13
C LEU A 235 -12.47 -12.59 -34.55
N VAL A 236 -11.60 -12.23 -35.47
CA VAL A 236 -11.55 -12.78 -36.83
C VAL A 236 -11.32 -14.30 -36.79
N ALA A 237 -10.35 -14.77 -36.01
CA ALA A 237 -10.07 -16.20 -35.87
C ALA A 237 -11.27 -17.00 -35.33
N LYS A 238 -12.02 -16.40 -34.39
CA LYS A 238 -13.24 -17.00 -33.83
C LYS A 238 -14.35 -17.16 -34.88
N GLN A 239 -14.57 -16.12 -35.71
CA GLN A 239 -15.57 -16.16 -36.79
C GLN A 239 -15.22 -17.24 -37.83
N GLY A 240 -13.94 -17.38 -38.21
CA GLY A 240 -13.46 -18.41 -39.16
C GLY A 240 -13.62 -19.84 -38.65
N ASN A 241 -13.62 -20.08 -37.34
CA ASN A 241 -13.81 -21.40 -36.73
C ASN A 241 -15.28 -21.77 -36.48
N GLY A 242 -16.21 -20.82 -36.59
CA GLY A 242 -17.65 -21.04 -36.40
C GLY A 242 -18.38 -21.59 -37.65
N HIS A 243 -17.67 -21.71 -38.76
CA HIS A 243 -18.20 -22.27 -40.04
C HIS A 243 -17.65 -23.64 -40.41
N ARG A 244 -17.09 -24.39 -39.44
CA ARG A 244 -16.68 -25.78 -39.66
C ARG A 244 -17.50 -26.77 -38.88
#